data_5cc0137bcd9604f009a22cfa19c1db5c
#
_entry.id   5cc0137bcd9604f009a22cfa19c1db5c
#
_cell.length_a   1.000
_cell.length_b   1.000
_cell.length_c   1.000
_cell.angle_alpha   90.00
_cell.angle_beta   90.00
_cell.angle_gamma   90.00
#
_symmetry.space_group_name_H-M   'P 1'
#
loop_
_entity.id
_entity.type
_entity.pdbx_description
1 polymer ?
#
loop_
_entity_poly.entity_id
_entity_poly.type
_entity_poly.pdbx_seq_one_letter_code
_entity_poly.pdbx_strand_id
1 'polypeptide(L)'
;MSNAAHHLYSSLSVADTVATTGFVQAGVESEQNRDSYNEAIDAASVAATESVLGTTQEDGRVRELVTFIQRELPVYTAMVEKARSNHRAGNAVANSYMSNASALMREHILPAASELFQLTTAKVNQQQQKLTSPQWVPLSGLFAALFFLVVAQWWLWRQTRRRFNRGFLTASVLLFLAISWVALSNLATWSTGHQGFETASRPWDSLTASRIEAQQA
;
A
#
# COMPACT_ATOMS: atom_id res chain seq x y z
N MET A 1 -1.22 -0.23 6.51
CA MET A 1 -0.55 -1.44 5.99
C MET A 1 0.50 -1.15 4.90
N SER A 2 0.15 -0.54 3.77
CA SER A 2 1.14 -0.26 2.70
C SER A 2 2.28 0.65 3.16
N ASN A 3 2.01 1.68 3.96
CA ASN A 3 3.05 2.55 4.53
C ASN A 3 3.98 1.80 5.49
N ALA A 4 3.46 0.93 6.36
CA ALA A 4 4.29 0.17 7.29
C ALA A 4 5.24 -0.78 6.55
N ALA A 5 4.75 -1.49 5.52
CA ALA A 5 5.59 -2.37 4.70
C ALA A 5 6.66 -1.59 3.91
N HIS A 6 6.34 -0.38 3.43
CA HIS A 6 7.32 0.51 2.80
C HIS A 6 8.38 0.98 3.81
N HIS A 7 7.96 1.40 5.00
CA HIS A 7 8.88 1.80 6.07
C HIS A 7 9.79 0.65 6.49
N LEU A 8 9.25 -0.57 6.59
CA LEU A 8 10.03 -1.77 6.89
C LEU A 8 11.15 -1.97 5.87
N TYR A 9 10.81 -2.01 4.58
CA TYR A 9 11.79 -2.18 3.50
C TYR A 9 12.85 -1.07 3.53
N SER A 10 12.43 0.19 3.64
CA SER A 10 13.32 1.33 3.69
C SER A 10 14.28 1.28 4.89
N SER A 11 13.78 0.99 6.08
CA SER A 11 14.59 0.93 7.31
C SER A 11 15.59 -0.22 7.26
N LEU A 12 15.20 -1.39 6.74
CA LEU A 12 16.11 -2.52 6.54
C LEU A 12 17.22 -2.18 5.55
N SER A 13 16.89 -1.52 4.45
CA SER A 13 17.88 -1.07 3.45
C SER A 13 18.85 -0.05 4.02
N VAL A 14 18.35 0.91 4.81
CA VAL A 14 19.20 1.90 5.52
C VAL A 14 20.10 1.21 6.52
N ALA A 15 19.60 0.24 7.30
CA ALA A 15 20.40 -0.50 8.27
C ALA A 15 21.58 -1.23 7.60
N ASP A 16 21.35 -1.92 6.47
CA ASP A 16 22.42 -2.62 5.73
C ASP A 16 23.43 -1.63 5.14
N THR A 17 22.96 -0.51 4.59
CA THR A 17 23.82 0.52 4.02
C THR A 17 24.71 1.16 5.08
N VAL A 18 24.15 1.53 6.23
CA VAL A 18 24.89 2.14 7.34
C VAL A 18 25.90 1.14 7.94
N ALA A 19 25.49 -0.12 8.14
CA ALA A 19 26.38 -1.16 8.66
C ALA A 19 27.57 -1.39 7.73
N THR A 20 27.33 -1.54 6.43
CA THR A 20 28.39 -1.82 5.44
C THR A 20 29.28 -0.62 5.22
N THR A 21 28.74 0.59 5.15
CA THR A 21 29.51 1.83 4.97
C THR A 21 30.39 2.11 6.21
N GLY A 22 29.84 2.00 7.40
CA GLY A 22 30.58 2.16 8.64
C GLY A 22 31.70 1.13 8.83
N PHE A 23 31.51 -0.08 8.27
CA PHE A 23 32.51 -1.13 8.32
C PHE A 23 33.69 -0.90 7.36
N VAL A 24 33.45 -0.31 6.18
CA VAL A 24 34.48 -0.03 5.15
C VAL A 24 35.30 1.22 5.51
N GLN A 25 34.76 2.14 6.29
CA GLN A 25 35.52 3.32 6.74
C GLN A 25 36.71 2.90 7.62
N ALA A 26 37.90 3.38 7.25
CA ALA A 26 39.12 3.09 8.02
C ALA A 26 39.05 3.73 9.40
N GLY A 27 39.11 2.93 10.45
CA GLY A 27 39.12 3.40 11.84
C GLY A 27 38.00 2.81 12.70
N VAL A 28 37.78 3.45 13.85
CA VAL A 28 36.66 3.07 14.74
C VAL A 28 35.37 3.64 14.17
N GLU A 29 34.36 2.79 14.03
CA GLU A 29 33.00 3.23 13.64
C GLU A 29 32.53 4.42 14.46
N SER A 30 32.02 5.47 13.81
CA SER A 30 31.54 6.65 14.51
C SER A 30 30.28 6.33 15.32
N GLU A 31 30.12 7.01 16.48
CA GLU A 31 28.93 6.89 17.31
C GLU A 31 27.66 7.21 16.51
N GLN A 32 27.71 8.22 15.65
CA GLN A 32 26.61 8.61 14.78
C GLN A 32 26.18 7.48 13.82
N ASN A 33 27.12 6.73 13.21
CA ASN A 33 26.79 5.58 12.36
C ASN A 33 26.12 4.48 13.17
N ARG A 34 26.60 4.24 14.37
CA ARG A 34 26.02 3.24 15.26
C ARG A 34 24.60 3.59 15.68
N ASP A 35 24.37 4.84 16.03
CA ASP A 35 23.04 5.34 16.38
C ASP A 35 22.07 5.26 15.19
N SER A 36 22.51 5.69 14.00
CA SER A 36 21.71 5.57 12.77
C SER A 36 21.38 4.12 12.42
N TYR A 37 22.29 3.18 12.65
CA TYR A 37 22.03 1.75 12.48
C TYR A 37 20.99 1.26 13.47
N ASN A 38 21.13 1.58 14.75
CA ASN A 38 20.20 1.18 15.81
C ASN A 38 18.80 1.74 15.55
N GLU A 39 18.70 3.02 15.19
CA GLU A 39 17.44 3.68 14.84
C GLU A 39 16.76 2.99 13.65
N ALA A 40 17.54 2.61 12.63
CA ALA A 40 17.01 1.91 11.46
C ALA A 40 16.50 0.50 11.82
N ILE A 41 17.19 -0.24 12.69
CA ILE A 41 16.74 -1.56 13.19
C ILE A 41 15.48 -1.44 14.04
N ASP A 42 15.42 -0.45 14.93
CA ASP A 42 14.24 -0.19 15.75
C ASP A 42 13.02 0.18 14.88
N ALA A 43 13.22 1.07 13.92
CA ALA A 43 12.19 1.46 12.97
C ALA A 43 11.69 0.25 12.14
N ALA A 44 12.60 -0.64 11.70
CA ALA A 44 12.23 -1.87 11.01
C ALA A 44 11.40 -2.81 11.91
N SER A 45 11.77 -2.95 13.17
CA SER A 45 11.05 -3.81 14.14
C SER A 45 9.63 -3.31 14.42
N VAL A 46 9.48 -1.99 14.58
CA VAL A 46 8.17 -1.33 14.73
C VAL A 46 7.33 -1.51 13.47
N ALA A 47 7.90 -1.23 12.30
CA ALA A 47 7.19 -1.34 11.02
C ALA A 47 6.78 -2.80 10.69
N ALA A 48 7.59 -3.78 11.08
CA ALA A 48 7.23 -5.21 10.97
C ALA A 48 6.00 -5.54 11.80
N THR A 49 5.95 -5.05 13.04
CA THR A 49 4.79 -5.24 13.94
C THR A 49 3.55 -4.53 13.41
N GLU A 50 3.68 -3.29 12.95
CA GLU A 50 2.57 -2.53 12.35
C GLU A 50 2.03 -3.19 11.07
N SER A 51 2.87 -3.85 10.30
CA SER A 51 2.47 -4.56 9.09
C SER A 51 1.52 -5.73 9.35
N VAL A 52 1.53 -6.29 10.56
CA VAL A 52 0.61 -7.36 10.99
C VAL A 52 -0.68 -6.78 11.58
N LEU A 53 -0.65 -5.57 12.13
CA LEU A 53 -1.84 -4.94 12.69
C LEU A 53 -2.88 -4.70 11.59
N GLY A 54 -4.08 -5.26 11.78
CA GLY A 54 -5.17 -5.19 10.79
C GLY A 54 -5.14 -6.27 9.71
N THR A 55 -4.27 -7.28 9.81
CA THR A 55 -4.36 -8.48 8.96
C THR A 55 -5.53 -9.36 9.39
N THR A 56 -6.28 -9.87 8.41
CA THR A 56 -7.34 -10.85 8.63
C THR A 56 -6.78 -12.28 8.63
N GLN A 57 -7.60 -13.28 8.97
CA GLN A 57 -7.16 -14.69 8.91
C GLN A 57 -6.76 -15.14 7.49
N GLU A 58 -7.28 -14.48 6.46
CA GLU A 58 -6.96 -14.76 5.06
C GLU A 58 -5.55 -14.27 4.65
N ASP A 59 -4.89 -13.47 5.48
CA ASP A 59 -3.57 -12.89 5.22
C ASP A 59 -2.40 -13.77 5.67
N GLY A 60 -2.52 -15.08 5.52
CA GLY A 60 -1.52 -16.05 5.95
C GLY A 60 -0.12 -15.73 5.41
N ARG A 61 -0.01 -15.34 4.13
CA ARG A 61 1.29 -15.02 3.51
C ARG A 61 1.94 -13.76 4.11
N VAL A 62 1.17 -12.73 4.40
CA VAL A 62 1.68 -11.52 5.06
C VAL A 62 2.25 -11.85 6.44
N ARG A 63 1.55 -12.67 7.22
CA ARG A 63 2.02 -13.10 8.54
C ARG A 63 3.27 -13.98 8.46
N GLU A 64 3.32 -14.86 7.49
CA GLU A 64 4.48 -15.72 7.24
C GLU A 64 5.73 -14.87 6.93
N LEU A 65 5.62 -13.89 6.01
CA LEU A 65 6.71 -13.01 5.65
C LEU A 65 7.20 -12.17 6.84
N VAL A 66 6.27 -11.58 7.60
CA VAL A 66 6.65 -10.81 8.80
C VAL A 66 7.31 -11.69 9.85
N THR A 67 6.79 -12.89 10.10
CA THR A 67 7.39 -13.84 11.04
C THR A 67 8.78 -14.26 10.58
N PHE A 68 8.96 -14.47 9.28
CA PHE A 68 10.26 -14.76 8.69
C PHE A 68 11.26 -13.62 8.95
N ILE A 69 10.86 -12.37 8.62
CA ILE A 69 11.71 -11.19 8.84
C ILE A 69 12.05 -11.02 10.32
N GLN A 70 11.08 -11.15 11.22
CA GLN A 70 11.27 -11.05 12.67
C GLN A 70 12.22 -12.12 13.22
N ARG A 71 12.29 -13.28 12.60
CA ARG A 71 13.21 -14.35 12.98
C ARG A 71 14.63 -14.12 12.44
N GLU A 72 14.75 -13.65 11.22
CA GLU A 72 16.05 -13.45 10.56
C GLU A 72 16.73 -12.14 10.98
N LEU A 73 15.99 -11.13 11.38
CA LEU A 73 16.54 -9.85 11.80
C LEU A 73 17.49 -9.93 13.01
N PRO A 74 17.19 -10.68 14.09
CA PRO A 74 18.17 -10.92 15.17
C PRO A 74 19.44 -11.67 14.72
N VAL A 75 19.31 -12.56 13.73
CA VAL A 75 20.46 -13.26 13.17
C VAL A 75 21.36 -12.29 12.43
N TYR A 76 20.77 -11.40 11.62
CA TYR A 76 21.47 -10.34 10.93
C TYR A 76 22.21 -9.42 11.92
N THR A 77 21.52 -8.90 12.92
CA THR A 77 22.11 -7.99 13.93
C THR A 77 23.23 -8.66 14.70
N ALA A 78 23.11 -9.94 15.06
CA ALA A 78 24.16 -10.72 15.70
C ALA A 78 25.41 -10.88 14.82
N MET A 79 25.24 -11.07 13.50
CA MET A 79 26.36 -11.14 12.56
C MET A 79 27.08 -9.80 12.43
N VAL A 80 26.32 -8.68 12.35
CA VAL A 80 26.86 -7.33 12.31
C VAL A 80 27.69 -7.03 13.58
N GLU A 81 27.17 -7.35 14.76
CA GLU A 81 27.91 -7.15 16.02
C GLU A 81 29.16 -8.05 16.13
N LYS A 82 29.11 -9.27 15.62
CA LYS A 82 30.30 -10.12 15.52
C LYS A 82 31.34 -9.54 14.55
N ALA A 83 30.89 -9.02 13.41
CA ALA A 83 31.77 -8.33 12.47
C ALA A 83 32.46 -7.13 13.14
N ARG A 84 31.70 -6.26 13.80
CA ARG A 84 32.20 -5.08 14.53
C ARG A 84 33.21 -5.46 15.63
N SER A 85 32.88 -6.48 16.43
CA SER A 85 33.76 -6.95 17.51
C SER A 85 35.09 -7.47 16.97
N ASN A 86 35.05 -8.31 15.92
CA ASN A 86 36.26 -8.85 15.30
C ASN A 86 37.06 -7.77 14.57
N HIS A 87 36.41 -6.79 13.96
CA HIS A 87 37.09 -5.65 13.32
C HIS A 87 37.90 -4.84 14.33
N ARG A 88 37.30 -4.53 15.49
CA ARG A 88 38.00 -3.84 16.60
C ARG A 88 39.18 -4.67 17.14
N ALA A 89 39.10 -5.99 17.09
CA ALA A 89 40.17 -6.88 17.49
C ALA A 89 41.24 -7.12 16.40
N GLY A 90 41.10 -6.51 15.22
CA GLY A 90 41.99 -6.69 14.08
C GLY A 90 41.91 -8.06 13.43
N ASN A 91 40.84 -8.82 13.67
CA ASN A 91 40.67 -10.19 13.14
C ASN A 91 40.14 -10.12 11.69
N ALA A 92 40.82 -10.79 10.76
CA ALA A 92 40.43 -10.85 9.34
C ALA A 92 39.03 -11.49 9.11
N VAL A 93 38.54 -12.31 10.04
CA VAL A 93 37.21 -12.94 9.97
C VAL A 93 36.06 -11.94 10.04
N ALA A 94 36.34 -10.70 10.47
CA ALA A 94 35.36 -9.64 10.50
C ALA A 94 34.68 -9.39 9.14
N ASN A 95 35.49 -9.40 8.07
CA ASN A 95 34.97 -9.22 6.69
C ASN A 95 33.98 -10.34 6.30
N SER A 96 34.25 -11.58 6.69
CA SER A 96 33.35 -12.70 6.41
C SER A 96 32.01 -12.57 7.14
N TYR A 97 32.03 -12.13 8.41
CA TYR A 97 30.79 -11.88 9.14
C TYR A 97 29.96 -10.75 8.53
N MET A 98 30.59 -9.64 8.12
CA MET A 98 29.88 -8.53 7.48
C MET A 98 29.33 -8.92 6.12
N SER A 99 30.12 -9.64 5.30
CA SER A 99 29.68 -10.16 4.01
C SER A 99 28.48 -11.09 4.15
N ASN A 100 28.51 -12.02 5.11
CA ASN A 100 27.40 -12.95 5.37
C ASN A 100 26.17 -12.20 5.90
N ALA A 101 26.33 -11.20 6.75
CA ALA A 101 25.21 -10.36 7.21
C ALA A 101 24.55 -9.64 6.05
N SER A 102 25.35 -8.99 5.20
CA SER A 102 24.81 -8.28 4.04
C SER A 102 24.20 -9.22 3.00
N ALA A 103 24.75 -10.41 2.81
CA ALA A 103 24.13 -11.44 1.97
C ALA A 103 22.77 -11.87 2.53
N LEU A 104 22.67 -12.16 3.84
CA LEU A 104 21.40 -12.49 4.49
C LEU A 104 20.36 -11.37 4.30
N MET A 105 20.76 -10.12 4.44
CA MET A 105 19.87 -8.98 4.24
C MET A 105 19.39 -8.93 2.80
N ARG A 106 20.29 -8.98 1.81
CA ARG A 106 19.97 -8.77 0.40
C ARG A 106 19.30 -9.97 -0.28
N GLU A 107 19.67 -11.18 0.12
CA GLU A 107 19.16 -12.41 -0.55
C GLU A 107 17.90 -12.96 0.11
N HIS A 108 17.65 -12.63 1.39
CA HIS A 108 16.55 -13.21 2.15
C HIS A 108 15.62 -12.19 2.75
N ILE A 109 16.12 -11.22 3.53
CA ILE A 109 15.27 -10.30 4.30
C ILE A 109 14.64 -9.24 3.39
N LEU A 110 15.42 -8.57 2.55
CA LEU A 110 14.89 -7.53 1.65
C LEU A 110 13.92 -8.07 0.59
N PRO A 111 14.14 -9.23 -0.04
CA PRO A 111 13.14 -9.84 -0.92
C PRO A 111 11.82 -10.14 -0.20
N ALA A 112 11.87 -10.67 1.03
CA ALA A 112 10.67 -10.91 1.83
C ALA A 112 9.93 -9.60 2.18
N ALA A 113 10.64 -8.54 2.53
CA ALA A 113 10.07 -7.22 2.77
C ALA A 113 9.49 -6.60 1.49
N SER A 114 10.12 -6.80 0.33
CA SER A 114 9.62 -6.36 -0.97
C SER A 114 8.32 -7.09 -1.35
N GLU A 115 8.27 -8.41 -1.17
CA GLU A 115 7.05 -9.20 -1.40
C GLU A 115 5.91 -8.74 -0.49
N LEU A 116 6.21 -8.50 0.78
CA LEU A 116 5.25 -7.94 1.74
C LEU A 116 4.69 -6.60 1.29
N PHE A 117 5.54 -5.70 0.81
CA PHE A 117 5.14 -4.40 0.28
C PHE A 117 4.23 -4.55 -0.95
N GLN A 118 4.58 -5.42 -1.90
CA GLN A 118 3.77 -5.68 -3.09
C GLN A 118 2.39 -6.24 -2.73
N LEU A 119 2.31 -7.21 -1.83
CA LEU A 119 1.05 -7.81 -1.38
C LEU A 119 0.14 -6.79 -0.68
N THR A 120 0.71 -5.96 0.20
CA THR A 120 -0.06 -4.94 0.92
C THR A 120 -0.53 -3.82 0.00
N THR A 121 0.27 -3.42 -0.98
CA THR A 121 -0.10 -2.42 -1.99
C THR A 121 -1.19 -2.95 -2.93
N ALA A 122 -1.06 -4.20 -3.40
CA ALA A 122 -2.08 -4.83 -4.24
C ALA A 122 -3.44 -4.90 -3.53
N LYS A 123 -3.48 -5.20 -2.24
CA LYS A 123 -4.71 -5.19 -1.43
C LYS A 123 -5.35 -3.82 -1.33
N VAL A 124 -4.56 -2.78 -1.04
CA VAL A 124 -5.06 -1.40 -0.99
C VAL A 124 -5.67 -1.01 -2.33
N ASN A 125 -5.00 -1.31 -3.43
CA ASN A 125 -5.49 -1.04 -4.79
C ASN A 125 -6.79 -1.81 -5.08
N GLN A 126 -6.88 -3.07 -4.68
CA GLN A 126 -8.09 -3.88 -4.87
C GLN A 126 -9.28 -3.36 -4.04
N GLN A 127 -9.04 -2.94 -2.81
CA GLN A 127 -10.08 -2.33 -1.97
C GLN A 127 -10.55 -1.00 -2.54
N GLN A 128 -9.65 -0.17 -3.04
CA GLN A 128 -9.99 1.08 -3.70
C GLN A 128 -10.78 0.87 -4.99
N GLN A 129 -10.41 -0.12 -5.82
CA GLN A 129 -11.18 -0.46 -7.01
C GLN A 129 -12.60 -0.92 -6.68
N LYS A 130 -12.81 -1.67 -5.59
CA LYS A 130 -14.15 -2.05 -5.11
C LYS A 130 -14.98 -0.86 -4.65
N LEU A 131 -14.35 0.15 -4.04
CA LEU A 131 -15.04 1.38 -3.59
C LEU A 131 -15.29 2.36 -4.74
N THR A 132 -14.46 2.33 -5.78
CA THR A 132 -14.56 3.21 -6.96
C THR A 132 -15.41 2.57 -8.08
N SER A 133 -15.78 1.29 -7.94
CA SER A 133 -16.68 0.65 -8.90
C SER A 133 -18.05 1.30 -8.85
N PRO A 134 -18.66 1.66 -10.00
CA PRO A 134 -20.00 2.24 -10.03
C PRO A 134 -20.97 1.33 -9.28
N GLN A 135 -21.66 1.87 -8.30
CA GLN A 135 -22.66 1.11 -7.54
C GLN A 135 -23.89 0.87 -8.41
N TRP A 136 -23.84 -0.16 -9.26
CA TRP A 136 -24.91 -0.53 -10.16
C TRP A 136 -26.19 -0.92 -9.44
N VAL A 137 -26.10 -1.42 -8.20
CA VAL A 137 -27.25 -1.87 -7.41
C VAL A 137 -28.22 -0.72 -7.09
N PRO A 138 -27.83 0.43 -6.51
CA PRO A 138 -28.75 1.55 -6.30
C PRO A 138 -29.21 2.20 -7.61
N LEU A 139 -28.37 2.22 -8.64
CA LEU A 139 -28.73 2.75 -9.95
C LEU A 139 -29.82 1.88 -10.62
N SER A 140 -29.69 0.57 -10.57
CA SER A 140 -30.72 -0.34 -11.14
C SER A 140 -32.07 -0.22 -10.44
N GLY A 141 -32.09 0.00 -9.13
CA GLY A 141 -33.31 0.26 -8.37
C GLY A 141 -34.00 1.58 -8.80
N LEU A 142 -33.24 2.63 -9.03
CA LEU A 142 -33.75 3.90 -9.55
C LEU A 142 -34.30 3.79 -10.97
N PHE A 143 -33.61 3.05 -11.86
CA PHE A 143 -34.11 2.80 -13.21
C PHE A 143 -35.38 1.93 -13.21
N ALA A 144 -35.45 0.91 -12.34
CA ALA A 144 -36.65 0.10 -12.17
C ALA A 144 -37.85 0.95 -11.67
N ALA A 145 -37.63 1.81 -10.69
CA ALA A 145 -38.68 2.72 -10.20
C ALA A 145 -39.18 3.68 -11.30
N LEU A 146 -38.27 4.24 -12.10
CA LEU A 146 -38.63 5.07 -13.25
C LEU A 146 -39.47 4.28 -14.28
N PHE A 147 -39.03 3.06 -14.61
CA PHE A 147 -39.74 2.18 -15.54
C PHE A 147 -41.17 1.87 -15.06
N PHE A 148 -41.31 1.48 -13.80
CA PHE A 148 -42.65 1.21 -13.23
C PHE A 148 -43.53 2.44 -13.22
N LEU A 149 -42.97 3.62 -12.97
CA LEU A 149 -43.71 4.88 -12.99
C LEU A 149 -44.19 5.25 -14.38
N VAL A 150 -43.36 5.04 -15.41
CA VAL A 150 -43.73 5.24 -16.82
C VAL A 150 -44.82 4.23 -17.25
N VAL A 151 -44.69 2.98 -16.87
CA VAL A 151 -45.71 1.94 -17.14
C VAL A 151 -47.03 2.26 -16.46
N ALA A 152 -47.01 2.70 -15.21
CA ALA A 152 -48.20 3.13 -14.47
C ALA A 152 -48.87 4.35 -15.13
N GLN A 153 -48.11 5.33 -15.63
CA GLN A 153 -48.63 6.45 -16.38
C GLN A 153 -49.28 6.05 -17.70
N TRP A 154 -48.61 5.14 -18.43
CA TRP A 154 -49.16 4.59 -19.69
C TRP A 154 -50.44 3.82 -19.46
N TRP A 155 -50.50 2.98 -18.40
CA TRP A 155 -51.70 2.22 -18.03
C TRP A 155 -52.88 3.13 -17.62
N LEU A 156 -52.65 4.13 -16.79
CA LEU A 156 -53.63 5.15 -16.38
C LEU A 156 -54.11 5.96 -17.56
N TRP A 157 -53.24 6.35 -18.47
CA TRP A 157 -53.62 7.05 -19.70
C TRP A 157 -54.57 6.21 -20.56
N ARG A 158 -54.32 4.91 -20.66
CA ARG A 158 -55.17 3.98 -21.42
C ARG A 158 -56.55 3.77 -20.79
N GLN A 159 -56.59 3.78 -19.43
CA GLN A 159 -57.82 3.52 -18.67
C GLN A 159 -58.74 4.73 -18.53
N THR A 160 -58.17 5.92 -18.26
CA THR A 160 -58.94 7.10 -17.86
C THR A 160 -59.14 8.14 -18.97
N ARG A 161 -58.58 7.96 -20.16
CA ARG A 161 -58.60 8.95 -21.29
C ARG A 161 -58.27 10.41 -20.91
N ARG A 162 -57.79 10.66 -19.69
CA ARG A 162 -57.34 11.99 -19.24
C ARG A 162 -55.81 12.09 -19.46
N ARG A 163 -55.43 13.05 -20.35
CA ARG A 163 -54.07 13.11 -20.91
C ARG A 163 -52.97 13.51 -19.94
N PHE A 164 -53.24 14.11 -18.77
CA PHE A 164 -52.19 14.52 -17.83
C PHE A 164 -52.74 14.61 -16.40
N ASN A 165 -52.29 13.74 -15.51
CA ASN A 165 -52.42 13.94 -14.08
C ASN A 165 -51.17 14.75 -13.61
N ARG A 166 -51.35 16.02 -13.20
CA ARG A 166 -50.30 16.95 -12.82
C ARG A 166 -49.38 16.37 -11.73
N GLY A 167 -49.92 15.55 -10.81
CA GLY A 167 -49.16 14.91 -9.76
C GLY A 167 -48.17 13.82 -10.27
N PHE A 168 -48.56 13.03 -11.26
CA PHE A 168 -47.66 12.02 -11.85
C PHE A 168 -46.59 12.67 -12.74
N LEU A 169 -46.89 13.77 -13.40
CA LEU A 169 -45.89 14.49 -14.18
C LEU A 169 -44.81 15.12 -13.27
N THR A 170 -45.21 15.75 -12.17
CA THR A 170 -44.27 16.32 -11.20
C THR A 170 -43.40 15.22 -10.55
N ALA A 171 -43.98 14.07 -10.20
CA ALA A 171 -43.22 12.94 -9.66
C ALA A 171 -42.17 12.41 -10.64
N SER A 172 -42.52 12.30 -11.93
CA SER A 172 -41.56 11.84 -12.96
C SER A 172 -40.43 12.83 -13.18
N VAL A 173 -40.71 14.12 -13.19
CA VAL A 173 -39.71 15.20 -13.33
C VAL A 173 -38.77 15.20 -12.13
N LEU A 174 -39.28 15.08 -10.90
CA LEU A 174 -38.49 15.02 -9.69
C LEU A 174 -37.59 13.78 -9.66
N LEU A 175 -38.13 12.62 -10.07
CA LEU A 175 -37.36 11.39 -10.13
C LEU A 175 -36.25 11.46 -11.19
N PHE A 176 -36.56 12.03 -12.35
CA PHE A 176 -35.54 12.26 -13.40
C PHE A 176 -34.44 13.20 -12.94
N LEU A 177 -34.79 14.29 -12.24
CA LEU A 177 -33.81 15.20 -11.65
C LEU A 177 -32.94 14.50 -10.60
N ALA A 178 -33.53 13.66 -9.75
CA ALA A 178 -32.79 12.88 -8.75
C ALA A 178 -31.81 11.89 -9.40
N ILE A 179 -32.25 11.18 -10.44
CA ILE A 179 -31.37 10.26 -11.20
C ILE A 179 -30.24 11.03 -11.87
N SER A 180 -30.55 12.16 -12.52
CA SER A 180 -29.54 13.02 -13.16
C SER A 180 -28.54 13.56 -12.16
N TRP A 181 -28.98 13.97 -10.97
CA TRP A 181 -28.11 14.44 -9.89
C TRP A 181 -27.16 13.34 -9.40
N VAL A 182 -27.68 12.13 -9.16
CA VAL A 182 -26.88 10.98 -8.73
C VAL A 182 -25.88 10.57 -9.82
N ALA A 183 -26.29 10.57 -11.08
CA ALA A 183 -25.41 10.25 -12.22
C ALA A 183 -24.28 11.29 -12.35
N LEU A 184 -24.59 12.58 -12.28
CA LEU A 184 -23.59 13.67 -12.32
C LEU A 184 -22.64 13.61 -11.12
N SER A 185 -23.15 13.35 -9.92
CA SER A 185 -22.33 13.20 -8.70
C SER A 185 -21.39 12.02 -8.82
N ASN A 186 -21.85 10.88 -9.32
CA ASN A 186 -20.98 9.70 -9.57
C ASN A 186 -19.92 9.98 -10.65
N LEU A 187 -20.28 10.69 -11.73
CA LEU A 187 -19.32 11.05 -12.78
C LEU A 187 -18.25 12.01 -12.24
N ALA A 188 -18.65 13.01 -11.43
CA ALA A 188 -17.72 13.96 -10.82
C ALA A 188 -16.77 13.26 -9.85
N THR A 189 -17.26 12.33 -9.02
CA THR A 189 -16.44 11.55 -8.10
C THR A 189 -15.48 10.62 -8.86
N TRP A 190 -15.92 10.03 -9.96
CA TRP A 190 -15.10 9.17 -10.80
C TRP A 190 -13.99 9.97 -11.52
N SER A 191 -14.30 11.15 -12.07
CA SER A 191 -13.34 11.99 -12.78
C SER A 191 -12.28 12.59 -11.84
N THR A 192 -12.68 13.04 -10.66
CA THR A 192 -11.74 13.58 -9.65
C THR A 192 -10.91 12.48 -9.00
N GLY A 193 -11.46 11.29 -8.80
CA GLY A 193 -10.73 10.12 -8.28
C GLY A 193 -9.60 9.67 -9.23
N HIS A 194 -9.85 9.63 -10.53
CA HIS A 194 -8.85 9.25 -11.54
C HIS A 194 -7.73 10.30 -11.67
N GLN A 195 -8.07 11.57 -11.71
CA GLN A 195 -7.07 12.66 -11.84
C GLN A 195 -6.22 12.82 -10.58
N GLY A 196 -6.80 12.67 -9.40
CA GLY A 196 -6.07 12.71 -8.12
C GLY A 196 -5.05 11.57 -7.98
N PHE A 197 -5.40 10.38 -8.47
CA PHE A 197 -4.53 9.20 -8.42
C PHE A 197 -3.34 9.33 -9.39
N GLU A 198 -3.56 9.76 -10.62
CA GLU A 198 -2.48 9.94 -11.59
C GLU A 198 -1.51 11.06 -11.18
N THR A 199 -2.00 12.10 -10.53
CA THR A 199 -1.16 13.23 -10.12
C THR A 199 -0.38 12.93 -8.84
N ALA A 200 -0.89 12.08 -7.95
CA ALA A 200 -0.24 11.75 -6.68
C ALA A 200 0.73 10.57 -6.77
N SER A 201 0.47 9.58 -7.65
CA SER A 201 1.32 8.38 -7.75
C SER A 201 2.52 8.55 -8.66
N ARG A 202 2.42 9.30 -9.76
CA ARG A 202 3.51 9.51 -10.73
C ARG A 202 4.80 10.07 -10.14
N PRO A 203 4.80 11.07 -9.23
CA PRO A 203 6.04 11.59 -8.65
C PRO A 203 6.77 10.57 -7.77
N TRP A 204 6.03 9.72 -7.07
CA TRP A 204 6.61 8.72 -6.19
C TRP A 204 7.18 7.52 -6.93
N ASP A 205 6.53 7.06 -7.99
CA ASP A 205 7.02 5.96 -8.83
C ASP A 205 8.31 6.34 -9.58
N SER A 206 8.41 7.58 -10.07
CA SER A 206 9.63 8.07 -10.74
C SER A 206 10.81 8.25 -9.78
N LEU A 207 10.56 8.71 -8.55
CA LEU A 207 11.59 8.86 -7.53
C LEU A 207 12.08 7.51 -6.97
N THR A 208 11.19 6.53 -6.86
CA THR A 208 11.56 5.17 -6.44
C THR A 208 12.33 4.44 -7.55
N ALA A 209 11.92 4.57 -8.80
CA ALA A 209 12.62 3.97 -9.93
C ALA A 209 14.04 4.54 -10.09
N SER A 210 14.21 5.86 -10.02
CA SER A 210 15.53 6.51 -10.09
C SER A 210 16.45 6.14 -8.92
N ARG A 211 15.89 5.90 -7.73
CA ARG A 211 16.68 5.41 -6.58
C ARG A 211 17.15 3.97 -6.77
N ILE A 212 16.31 3.11 -7.32
CA ILE A 212 16.65 1.72 -7.61
C ILE A 212 17.74 1.65 -8.69
N GLU A 213 17.64 2.45 -9.76
CA GLU A 213 18.67 2.54 -10.80
C GLU A 213 20.01 3.09 -10.26
N ALA A 214 19.98 4.09 -9.40
CA ALA A 214 21.18 4.64 -8.77
C ALA A 214 21.88 3.67 -7.79
N GLN A 215 21.17 2.65 -7.27
CA GLN A 215 21.74 1.61 -6.41
C GLN A 215 22.27 0.40 -7.18
N GLN A 216 21.90 0.26 -8.47
CA GLN A 216 22.36 -0.84 -9.33
C GLN A 216 23.56 -0.46 -10.21
N ALA A 217 23.90 0.82 -10.27
CA ALA A 217 25.10 1.36 -10.95
C ALA A 217 26.28 1.49 -9.97
#